data_7213affc06777fb4ea949875d02a3a7b
#
_entry.id   7213affc06777fb4ea949875d02a3a7b
#
_cell.length_a   1.000
_cell.length_b   1.000
_cell.length_c   1.000
_cell.angle_alpha   90.00
_cell.angle_beta   90.00
_cell.angle_gamma   90.00
#
_symmetry.space_group_name_H-M   'P 1'
#
loop_
_entity.id
_entity.type
_entity.pdbx_description
1 polymer ?
#
loop_
_entity_poly.entity_id
_entity_poly.type
_entity_poly.pdbx_seq_one_letter_code
_entity_poly.pdbx_strand_id
1 'polypeptide(L)' 'MRRYRYRTPALTGPWRDSHDEAVRDAVKAKQAQIESDRPAAVKWIVPGRIEERNSEEAPSRAKG' A
#
# COMPACT_ATOMS: atom_id res chain seq x y z
N MET A 1 2.42 -12.51 -9.06
CA MET A 1 3.12 -11.63 -8.15
C MET A 1 2.16 -10.78 -7.37
N ARG A 2 2.52 -10.48 -6.15
CA ARG A 2 1.68 -9.64 -5.33
C ARG A 2 2.12 -8.21 -5.41
N ARG A 3 1.13 -7.32 -5.36
CA ARG A 3 1.40 -5.90 -5.34
C ARG A 3 0.66 -5.27 -4.19
N TYR A 4 1.16 -4.13 -3.73
CA TYR A 4 0.67 -3.47 -2.55
C TYR A 4 0.54 -1.98 -2.80
N ARG A 5 -0.43 -1.36 -2.16
CA ARG A 5 -0.55 0.09 -2.19
C ARG A 5 -1.23 0.56 -0.91
N TYR A 6 -0.97 1.81 -0.54
CA TYR A 6 -1.72 2.38 0.56
C TYR A 6 -3.01 2.98 0.03
N ARG A 7 -3.99 3.02 0.89
CA ARG A 7 -5.25 3.65 0.54
C ARG A 7 -5.83 4.34 1.74
N THR A 8 -6.23 5.61 1.56
CA THR A 8 -6.90 6.40 2.57
C THR A 8 -8.11 7.07 1.92
N PRO A 9 -9.00 7.67 2.70
CA PRO A 9 -10.15 8.35 2.09
C PRO A 9 -9.77 9.44 1.12
N ALA A 10 -8.61 10.07 1.31
CA ALA A 10 -8.20 11.19 0.46
C ALA A 10 -7.28 10.77 -0.68
N LEU A 11 -6.48 9.72 -0.49
CA LEU A 11 -5.44 9.38 -1.45
C LEU A 11 -5.35 7.88 -1.63
N THR A 12 -4.87 7.50 -2.81
CA THR A 12 -4.56 6.10 -3.10
C THR A 12 -3.20 6.09 -3.78
N GLY A 13 -2.28 5.30 -3.24
CA GLY A 13 -0.95 5.24 -3.79
C GLY A 13 -0.84 4.28 -4.96
N PRO A 14 0.32 4.26 -5.61
CA PRO A 14 0.55 3.34 -6.72
C PRO A 14 0.78 1.93 -6.21
N TRP A 15 0.55 0.96 -7.08
CA TRP A 15 0.86 -0.42 -6.75
C TRP A 15 2.37 -0.61 -6.71
N ARG A 16 2.84 -1.24 -5.65
CA ARG A 16 4.25 -1.50 -5.46
C ARG A 16 4.48 -2.99 -5.33
N ASP A 17 5.73 -3.40 -5.51
CA ASP A 17 6.08 -4.81 -5.46
C ASP A 17 6.23 -5.32 -4.03
N SER A 18 6.35 -4.45 -3.06
CA SER A 18 6.49 -4.89 -1.68
C SER A 18 5.63 -4.07 -0.75
N HIS A 19 5.27 -4.69 0.36
CA HIS A 19 4.49 -4.03 1.39
C HIS A 19 5.25 -2.81 1.95
N ASP A 20 6.56 -2.96 2.13
CA ASP A 20 7.35 -1.88 2.69
C ASP A 20 7.34 -0.64 1.80
N GLU A 21 7.39 -0.84 0.50
CA GLU A 21 7.34 0.29 -0.40
C GLU A 21 6.01 1.02 -0.33
N ALA A 22 4.92 0.27 -0.20
CA ALA A 22 3.61 0.89 -0.07
C ALA A 22 3.50 1.69 1.22
N VAL A 23 4.05 1.17 2.30
CA VAL A 23 4.07 1.89 3.57
C VAL A 23 4.87 3.17 3.45
N ARG A 24 6.02 3.10 2.78
CA ARG A 24 6.84 4.29 2.61
C ARG A 24 6.15 5.35 1.77
N ASP A 25 5.38 4.92 0.77
CA ASP A 25 4.61 5.86 -0.02
C ASP A 25 3.59 6.58 0.86
N ALA A 26 2.94 5.86 1.77
CA ALA A 26 1.99 6.48 2.67
C ALA A 26 2.66 7.50 3.58
N VAL A 27 3.87 7.18 4.04
CA VAL A 27 4.62 8.10 4.89
C VAL A 27 5.00 9.35 4.11
N LYS A 28 5.45 9.18 2.87
CA LYS A 28 5.80 10.32 2.04
C LYS A 28 4.60 11.20 1.76
N ALA A 29 3.43 10.62 1.67
CA ALA A 29 2.21 11.37 1.42
C ALA A 29 1.63 11.93 2.70
N LYS A 30 2.31 11.74 3.83
CA LYS A 30 1.89 12.24 5.14
C LYS A 30 0.57 11.63 5.60
N GLN A 31 0.29 10.44 5.13
CA GLN A 31 -0.90 9.71 5.55
C GLN A 31 -0.60 8.76 6.70
N ALA A 32 0.67 8.49 6.95
CA ALA A 32 1.11 7.58 8.00
C ALA A 32 2.51 7.98 8.44
N GLN A 33 2.94 7.44 9.56
CA GLN A 33 4.30 7.64 10.01
C GLN A 33 4.82 6.33 10.59
N ILE A 34 6.13 6.18 10.54
CA ILE A 34 6.77 5.01 11.08
C ILE A 34 7.21 5.33 12.50
N GLU A 35 6.77 4.51 13.45
CA GLU A 35 7.07 4.78 14.84
C GLU A 35 8.44 4.34 15.26
N SER A 36 9.08 3.53 14.44
CA SER A 36 10.44 3.11 14.73
C SER A 36 11.11 2.88 13.38
N ASP A 37 12.29 2.30 13.38
CA ASP A 37 12.97 2.00 12.13
C ASP A 37 12.33 0.87 11.36
N ARG A 38 11.26 0.28 11.89
CA ARG A 38 10.64 -0.84 11.22
C ARG A 38 9.45 -0.40 10.42
N PRO A 39 9.42 -0.70 9.12
CA PRO A 39 8.25 -0.37 8.31
C PRO A 39 6.97 -1.03 8.83
N ALA A 40 7.09 -2.15 9.53
CA ALA A 40 5.91 -2.83 10.05
C ALA A 40 5.27 -2.08 11.21
N ALA A 41 5.98 -1.12 11.80
CA ALA A 41 5.47 -0.35 12.93
C ALA A 41 4.84 0.96 12.46
N VAL A 42 4.06 0.90 11.42
CA VAL A 42 3.45 2.07 10.85
C VAL A 42 2.24 2.51 11.68
N LYS A 43 2.11 3.81 11.84
CA LYS A 43 0.96 4.40 12.50
C LYS A 43 0.25 5.28 11.50
N TRP A 44 -1.03 5.03 11.28
CA TRP A 44 -1.79 5.81 10.32
C TRP A 44 -2.23 7.12 10.94
N ILE A 45 -1.92 8.21 10.26
CA ILE A 45 -2.31 9.54 10.69
C ILE A 45 -3.79 9.76 10.39
N VAL A 46 -4.25 9.18 9.30
CA VAL A 46 -5.65 9.20 8.91
C VAL A 46 -6.09 7.75 8.76
N PRO A 47 -7.38 7.45 8.74
CA PRO A 47 -7.79 6.08 8.52
C PRO A 47 -7.24 5.59 7.19
N GLY A 48 -6.48 4.50 7.24
CA GLY A 48 -5.85 4.00 6.03
C GLY A 48 -5.45 2.56 6.19
N ARG A 49 -5.03 1.97 5.09
CA ARG A 49 -4.62 0.57 5.09
C ARG A 49 -3.74 0.30 3.88
N ILE A 50 -3.07 -0.83 3.92
CA ILE A 50 -2.33 -1.32 2.76
C ILE A 50 -3.19 -2.36 2.09
N GLU A 51 -3.47 -2.15 0.81
CA GLU A 51 -4.21 -3.11 0.01
C GLU A 51 -3.25 -4.03 -0.69
N GLU A 52 -3.67 -5.27 -0.84
CA GLU A 52 -2.87 -6.29 -1.50
C GLU A 52 -3.62 -6.81 -2.70
N ARG A 53 -2.89 -7.06 -3.78
CA ARG A 53 -3.47 -7.57 -4.99
C ARG A 53 -2.53 -8.59 -5.60
N ASN A 54 -3.08 -9.69 -6.12
CA ASN A 54 -2.28 -10.65 -6.85
C ASN A 54 -2.41 -10.33 -8.33
N SER A 55 -1.37 -9.74 -8.89
CA SER A 55 -1.44 -9.26 -10.26
C SER A 55 -1.49 -10.40 -11.26
N GLU A 56 -1.20 -11.60 -10.85
CA GLU A 56 -1.31 -12.71 -11.77
C GLU A 56 -2.73 -13.04 -12.14
N GLU A 57 -3.66 -12.62 -11.31
CA GLU A 57 -5.05 -12.91 -11.59
C GLU A 57 -5.67 -11.92 -12.53
N ALA A 58 -5.06 -10.77 -12.64
CA ALA A 58 -5.65 -9.72 -13.42
C ALA A 58 -5.88 -10.11 -14.85
N PRO A 59 -4.90 -10.70 -15.52
CA PRO A 59 -5.11 -11.00 -16.91
C PRO A 59 -6.09 -12.12 -17.12
N SER A 60 -6.21 -12.98 -16.18
CA SER A 60 -7.05 -14.09 -16.46
C SER A 60 -8.49 -13.67 -16.57
N ARG A 61 -8.76 -12.63 -16.07
CA ARG A 61 -9.96 -12.25 -16.20
C ARG A 61 -10.34 -11.67 -17.20
N ALA A 62 -9.59 -11.24 -17.40
CA ALA A 62 -10.02 -10.69 -18.38
C ALA A 62 -10.60 -11.54 -19.28
N LYS A 63 -10.48 -12.21 -19.30
CA LYS A 63 -10.97 -12.79 -20.17
C LYS A 63 -12.02 -12.77 -20.27
N GLY A 64 -11.89 -12.35 -19.98
CA GLY A 64 -12.88 -12.41 -20.23
C GLY A 64 -13.10 -12.25 -20.61
#